data_3aa2c2c4b24706b51438f5f90b760ea7
#
_entry.id   3aa2c2c4b24706b51438f5f90b760ea7
#
_cell.length_a   1.000
_cell.length_b   1.000
_cell.length_c   1.000
_cell.angle_alpha   90.00
_cell.angle_beta   90.00
_cell.angle_gamma   90.00
#
_symmetry.space_group_name_H-M   'P 1'
#
loop_
_entity.id
_entity.type
_entity.pdbx_description
1 polymer ?
#
loop_
_entity_poly.entity_id
_entity_poly.type
_entity_poly.pdbx_seq_one_letter_code
_entity_poly.pdbx_strand_id
1 'polypeptide(L)'
;MLGEKRQLVSEKELFHVHTFRCQHAEEVPDRTYIERAIDLGAKGIWFTDHAPFPGDPFGHRMKYEQLEEYLDTLSKLKNEYSSRIAVHIGLETEYFPSFDRAAYYRQLVDDERIELLLLGQHMAEDEKCGYSFNRDQEWLNEEEAPALGKAVCDGIESGYFGIVAHPDRCFRKRKCWTDDMSEIAEQIITTALRYGIPLEQNESSKRDKNLYWDEFWEQNNGRCSIVRGLDAHFLNELELL
;
A
#
# COMPACT_ATOMS: atom_id res chain seq x y z
N MET A 1 -2.37 -12.81 18.91
CA MET A 1 -3.55 -11.94 18.86
C MET A 1 -3.14 -10.62 18.24
N LEU A 2 -3.18 -10.50 16.91
CA LEU A 2 -2.83 -9.29 16.14
C LEU A 2 -4.10 -8.53 15.67
N GLY A 3 -5.25 -8.81 16.31
CA GLY A 3 -6.57 -8.36 15.84
C GLY A 3 -7.04 -6.96 16.26
N GLU A 4 -6.25 -6.17 16.99
CA GLU A 4 -6.77 -4.92 17.59
C GLU A 4 -6.33 -3.63 16.88
N LYS A 5 -5.45 -3.68 15.85
CA LYS A 5 -4.99 -2.47 15.13
C LYS A 5 -5.62 -2.29 13.73
N ARG A 6 -6.75 -2.95 13.43
CA ARG A 6 -7.45 -2.74 12.14
C ARG A 6 -8.37 -1.53 12.23
N GLN A 7 -7.82 -0.34 12.08
CA GLN A 7 -8.63 0.86 11.97
C GLN A 7 -9.19 0.97 10.55
N LEU A 8 -10.51 1.04 10.43
CA LEU A 8 -11.16 1.33 9.16
C LEU A 8 -10.97 2.81 8.84
N VAL A 9 -10.58 3.10 7.61
CA VAL A 9 -10.51 4.46 7.08
C VAL A 9 -11.93 5.02 6.94
N SER A 10 -12.13 6.24 7.39
CA SER A 10 -13.42 6.94 7.29
C SER A 10 -13.61 7.55 5.90
N GLU A 11 -14.85 7.61 5.40
CA GLU A 11 -15.19 8.23 4.10
C GLU A 11 -14.77 9.70 3.95
N LYS A 12 -14.45 10.38 5.04
CA LYS A 12 -14.00 11.79 5.03
C LYS A 12 -12.50 11.93 5.28
N GLU A 13 -11.76 10.85 5.19
CA GLU A 13 -10.32 10.86 5.33
C GLU A 13 -9.65 10.67 3.97
N LEU A 14 -8.56 11.41 3.76
CA LEU A 14 -7.70 11.21 2.61
C LEU A 14 -6.78 10.03 2.93
N PHE A 15 -6.93 8.95 2.18
CA PHE A 15 -6.20 7.71 2.42
C PHE A 15 -5.22 7.41 1.30
N HIS A 16 -4.07 6.85 1.65
CA HIS A 16 -2.98 6.46 0.78
C HIS A 16 -2.29 7.68 0.15
N VAL A 17 -1.50 8.37 0.99
CA VAL A 17 -0.77 9.58 0.60
C VAL A 17 0.73 9.38 0.82
N HIS A 18 1.51 9.70 -0.20
CA HIS A 18 2.97 9.62 -0.20
C HIS A 18 3.62 10.97 0.07
N THR A 19 4.87 10.94 0.52
CA THR A 19 5.69 12.13 0.76
C THR A 19 6.92 12.13 -0.15
N PHE A 20 7.63 13.24 -0.20
CA PHE A 20 8.85 13.37 -0.99
C PHE A 20 9.91 12.29 -0.73
N ARG A 21 9.83 11.59 0.42
CA ARG A 21 10.78 10.53 0.81
C ARG A 21 10.73 9.32 -0.10
N CYS A 22 9.60 9.08 -0.77
CA CYS A 22 9.51 8.00 -1.78
C CYS A 22 10.31 8.29 -3.05
N GLN A 23 10.90 9.48 -3.19
CA GLN A 23 11.76 9.93 -4.30
C GLN A 23 11.03 10.14 -5.63
N HIS A 24 9.70 10.08 -5.66
CA HIS A 24 8.88 10.34 -6.85
C HIS A 24 7.59 11.10 -6.53
N ALA A 25 7.37 11.48 -5.28
CA ALA A 25 6.32 12.42 -4.90
C ALA A 25 6.82 13.86 -4.96
N GLU A 26 5.89 14.80 -4.92
CA GLU A 26 6.18 16.23 -4.93
C GLU A 26 7.08 16.64 -3.77
N GLU A 27 8.14 17.41 -4.07
CA GLU A 27 9.12 17.85 -3.06
C GLU A 27 8.59 19.03 -2.26
N VAL A 28 7.63 18.76 -1.38
CA VAL A 28 7.03 19.73 -0.45
C VAL A 28 7.03 19.18 0.97
N PRO A 29 7.02 20.05 2.00
CA PRO A 29 6.92 19.60 3.40
C PRO A 29 5.60 18.85 3.65
N ASP A 30 5.63 17.83 4.52
CA ASP A 30 4.45 17.01 4.91
C ASP A 30 3.29 17.88 5.40
N ARG A 31 3.60 18.97 6.09
CA ARG A 31 2.63 19.99 6.52
C ARG A 31 1.76 20.50 5.38
N THR A 32 2.30 20.64 4.18
CA THR A 32 1.57 21.15 3.02
C THR A 32 0.43 20.22 2.61
N TYR A 33 0.63 18.91 2.70
CA TYR A 33 -0.42 17.91 2.48
C TYR A 33 -1.52 18.02 3.56
N ILE A 34 -1.14 18.24 4.83
CA ILE A 34 -2.11 18.40 5.93
C ILE A 34 -2.95 19.67 5.75
N GLU A 35 -2.32 20.81 5.44
CA GLU A 35 -3.05 22.06 5.18
C GLU A 35 -3.97 21.91 3.96
N ARG A 36 -3.52 21.25 2.91
CA ARG A 36 -4.36 20.97 1.75
C ARG A 36 -5.55 20.06 2.11
N ALA A 37 -5.37 19.06 2.95
CA ALA A 37 -6.44 18.21 3.45
C ALA A 37 -7.50 19.02 4.23
N ILE A 38 -7.04 19.96 5.07
CA ILE A 38 -7.93 20.88 5.81
C ILE A 38 -8.73 21.77 4.85
N ASP A 39 -8.09 22.33 3.83
CA ASP A 39 -8.74 23.17 2.81
C ASP A 39 -9.81 22.41 2.02
N LEU A 40 -9.61 21.13 1.81
CA LEU A 40 -10.59 20.22 1.20
C LEU A 40 -11.73 19.82 2.15
N GLY A 41 -11.64 20.16 3.44
CA GLY A 41 -12.62 19.79 4.46
C GLY A 41 -12.51 18.35 4.96
N ALA A 42 -11.36 17.70 4.74
CA ALA A 42 -11.08 16.37 5.23
C ALA A 42 -11.09 16.32 6.77
N LYS A 43 -11.45 15.17 7.33
CA LYS A 43 -11.42 14.90 8.77
C LYS A 43 -10.15 14.20 9.22
N GLY A 44 -9.44 13.59 8.27
CA GLY A 44 -8.17 12.93 8.51
C GLY A 44 -7.35 12.81 7.22
N ILE A 45 -6.07 12.54 7.40
CA ILE A 45 -5.12 12.21 6.34
C ILE A 45 -4.24 11.04 6.80
N TRP A 46 -4.08 10.05 5.95
CA TRP A 46 -3.24 8.89 6.16
C TRP A 46 -2.00 8.98 5.28
N PHE A 47 -0.86 9.23 5.91
CA PHE A 47 0.43 9.06 5.26
C PHE A 47 0.80 7.58 5.27
N THR A 48 1.06 7.03 4.11
CA THR A 48 1.43 5.62 3.89
C THR A 48 2.59 5.53 2.91
N ASP A 49 3.66 6.25 3.19
CA ASP A 49 4.82 6.31 2.31
C ASP A 49 5.44 4.91 2.11
N HIS A 50 6.13 4.73 0.99
CA HIS A 50 6.80 3.46 0.69
C HIS A 50 7.85 3.12 1.76
N ALA A 51 7.61 2.03 2.49
CA ALA A 51 8.49 1.58 3.55
C ALA A 51 9.90 1.28 3.04
N PRO A 52 10.93 1.70 3.76
CA PRO A 52 12.31 1.34 3.43
C PRO A 52 12.60 -0.08 3.88
N PHE A 53 13.48 -0.76 3.17
CA PHE A 53 13.98 -2.07 3.61
C PHE A 53 15.43 -1.97 4.09
N PRO A 54 15.84 -2.78 5.08
CA PRO A 54 17.22 -2.80 5.55
C PRO A 54 18.23 -3.00 4.42
N GLY A 55 19.23 -2.10 4.35
CA GLY A 55 20.25 -2.13 3.31
C GLY A 55 19.84 -1.47 1.99
N ASP A 56 18.68 -0.84 1.92
CA ASP A 56 18.17 -0.10 0.75
C ASP A 56 18.29 -0.87 -0.59
N PRO A 57 17.78 -2.10 -0.67
CA PRO A 57 17.94 -2.92 -1.88
C PRO A 57 17.08 -2.43 -3.05
N PHE A 58 16.12 -1.51 -2.81
CA PHE A 58 15.15 -1.03 -3.79
C PHE A 58 15.19 0.49 -3.93
N GLY A 59 14.91 0.99 -5.13
CA GLY A 59 14.65 2.42 -5.41
C GLY A 59 13.20 2.82 -5.20
N HIS A 60 12.90 4.08 -5.48
CA HIS A 60 11.55 4.65 -5.43
C HIS A 60 10.83 4.44 -4.09
N ARG A 61 11.56 4.64 -3.02
CA ARG A 61 11.06 4.59 -1.64
C ARG A 61 11.98 5.36 -0.70
N MET A 62 11.51 5.60 0.49
CA MET A 62 12.26 6.16 1.59
C MET A 62 13.55 5.34 1.83
N LYS A 63 14.64 6.00 2.20
CA LYS A 63 15.85 5.33 2.66
C LYS A 63 15.67 4.78 4.07
N TYR A 64 16.34 3.66 4.38
CA TYR A 64 16.19 3.03 5.69
C TYR A 64 16.53 3.99 6.85
N GLU A 65 17.53 4.83 6.68
CA GLU A 65 17.91 5.85 7.65
C GLU A 65 16.89 6.99 7.84
N GLN A 66 15.95 7.18 6.89
CA GLN A 66 14.91 8.21 6.96
C GLN A 66 13.66 7.76 7.74
N LEU A 67 13.53 6.47 8.07
CA LEU A 67 12.33 5.95 8.73
C LEU A 67 12.07 6.66 10.07
N GLU A 68 13.10 6.82 10.91
CA GLU A 68 12.96 7.53 12.18
C GLU A 68 12.56 8.99 12.00
N GLU A 69 13.16 9.67 11.02
CA GLU A 69 12.82 11.07 10.73
C GLU A 69 11.37 11.19 10.24
N TYR A 70 10.90 10.27 9.38
CA TYR A 70 9.51 10.19 8.92
C TYR A 70 8.54 10.06 10.10
N LEU A 71 8.76 9.07 10.96
CA LEU A 71 7.91 8.79 12.11
C LEU A 71 7.89 9.94 13.11
N ASP A 72 9.06 10.52 13.41
CA ASP A 72 9.19 11.66 14.32
C ASP A 72 8.52 12.93 13.78
N THR A 73 8.70 13.20 12.49
CA THR A 73 8.11 14.39 11.85
C THR A 73 6.60 14.29 11.83
N LEU A 74 6.04 13.16 11.40
CA LEU A 74 4.59 12.98 11.35
C LEU A 74 3.99 12.91 12.77
N SER A 75 4.67 12.33 13.74
CA SER A 75 4.21 12.34 15.15
C SER A 75 4.12 13.75 15.72
N LYS A 76 5.07 14.63 15.42
CA LYS A 76 5.03 16.06 15.80
C LYS A 76 3.85 16.76 15.11
N LEU A 77 3.67 16.55 13.81
CA LEU A 77 2.55 17.13 13.06
C LEU A 77 1.21 16.59 13.55
N LYS A 78 1.08 15.31 13.84
CA LYS A 78 -0.10 14.70 14.44
C LYS A 78 -0.53 15.42 15.73
N ASN A 79 0.43 15.70 16.60
CA ASN A 79 0.16 16.45 17.83
C ASN A 79 -0.19 17.92 17.55
N GLU A 80 0.53 18.58 16.67
CA GLU A 80 0.31 19.99 16.31
C GLU A 80 -1.08 20.23 15.73
N TYR A 81 -1.53 19.33 14.83
CA TYR A 81 -2.80 19.47 14.13
C TYR A 81 -3.99 18.79 14.82
N SER A 82 -3.80 18.19 15.99
CA SER A 82 -4.80 17.34 16.68
C SER A 82 -6.16 18.00 16.90
N SER A 83 -6.22 19.33 17.01
CA SER A 83 -7.48 20.09 17.16
C SER A 83 -8.16 20.44 15.82
N ARG A 84 -7.50 20.22 14.69
CA ARG A 84 -7.96 20.63 13.36
C ARG A 84 -8.29 19.45 12.45
N ILE A 85 -7.44 18.43 12.45
CA ILE A 85 -7.56 17.25 11.59
C ILE A 85 -6.84 16.07 12.24
N ALA A 86 -7.34 14.84 12.02
CA ALA A 86 -6.62 13.63 12.40
C ALA A 86 -5.47 13.38 11.41
N VAL A 87 -4.27 13.15 11.92
CA VAL A 87 -3.11 12.74 11.12
C VAL A 87 -2.76 11.31 11.51
N HIS A 88 -2.75 10.42 10.54
CA HIS A 88 -2.46 9.00 10.71
C HIS A 88 -1.15 8.63 10.04
N ILE A 89 -0.41 7.73 10.66
CA ILE A 89 0.91 7.31 10.22
C ILE A 89 0.87 5.83 9.89
N GLY A 90 1.09 5.51 8.63
CA GLY A 90 1.22 4.15 8.14
C GLY A 90 2.41 4.02 7.21
N LEU A 91 2.57 2.85 6.65
CA LEU A 91 3.56 2.55 5.62
C LEU A 91 2.94 1.63 4.58
N GLU A 92 3.16 1.91 3.29
CA GLU A 92 2.91 0.97 2.22
C GLU A 92 4.16 0.12 2.00
N THR A 93 4.01 -1.20 2.02
CA THR A 93 5.15 -2.10 1.85
C THR A 93 4.75 -3.42 1.20
N GLU A 94 5.67 -3.99 0.44
CA GLU A 94 5.57 -5.34 -0.07
C GLU A 94 5.77 -6.37 1.05
N TYR A 95 5.26 -7.57 0.87
CA TYR A 95 5.61 -8.73 1.68
C TYR A 95 6.65 -9.60 0.96
N PHE A 96 7.77 -9.81 1.63
CA PHE A 96 8.84 -10.69 1.19
C PHE A 96 9.20 -11.70 2.29
N PRO A 97 9.12 -13.01 2.04
CA PRO A 97 9.49 -14.04 3.00
C PRO A 97 10.89 -13.89 3.61
N SER A 98 11.85 -13.34 2.84
CA SER A 98 13.21 -13.12 3.33
C SER A 98 13.28 -12.09 4.45
N PHE A 99 12.53 -10.99 4.34
CA PHE A 99 12.45 -9.94 5.35
C PHE A 99 11.57 -10.34 6.54
N ASP A 100 10.58 -11.21 6.34
CA ASP A 100 9.80 -11.79 7.44
C ASP A 100 10.66 -12.68 8.33
N ARG A 101 11.48 -13.55 7.72
CA ARG A 101 12.47 -14.37 8.46
C ARG A 101 13.47 -13.51 9.25
N ALA A 102 13.75 -12.30 8.80
CA ALA A 102 14.58 -11.32 9.52
C ALA A 102 13.81 -10.50 10.58
N ALA A 103 12.54 -10.81 10.82
CA ALA A 103 11.64 -10.13 11.75
C ALA A 103 11.39 -8.64 11.42
N TYR A 104 11.58 -8.22 10.18
CA TYR A 104 11.43 -6.82 9.75
C TYR A 104 10.00 -6.31 9.98
N TYR A 105 8.98 -7.03 9.52
CA TYR A 105 7.58 -6.59 9.69
C TYR A 105 7.15 -6.58 11.16
N ARG A 106 7.70 -7.48 11.96
CA ARG A 106 7.48 -7.49 13.41
C ARG A 106 7.97 -6.19 14.04
N GLN A 107 9.15 -5.72 13.66
CA GLN A 107 9.70 -4.45 14.15
C GLN A 107 8.81 -3.26 13.77
N LEU A 108 8.28 -3.23 12.54
CA LEU A 108 7.35 -2.19 12.12
C LEU A 108 6.02 -2.22 12.89
N VAL A 109 5.45 -3.40 13.11
CA VAL A 109 4.17 -3.56 13.85
C VAL A 109 4.32 -3.26 15.33
N ASP A 110 5.50 -3.51 15.91
CA ASP A 110 5.77 -3.26 17.32
C ASP A 110 6.06 -1.77 17.61
N ASP A 111 6.30 -0.95 16.58
CA ASP A 111 6.43 0.50 16.73
C ASP A 111 5.04 1.15 16.86
N GLU A 112 4.74 1.69 18.05
CA GLU A 112 3.44 2.29 18.36
C GLU A 112 3.10 3.54 17.53
N ARG A 113 4.08 4.15 16.87
CA ARG A 113 3.86 5.29 15.97
C ARG A 113 3.22 4.86 14.66
N ILE A 114 3.43 3.60 14.23
CA ILE A 114 2.88 3.04 12.98
C ILE A 114 1.48 2.47 13.26
N GLU A 115 0.47 3.10 12.70
CA GLU A 115 -0.93 2.72 12.90
C GLU A 115 -1.41 1.66 11.90
N LEU A 116 -0.78 1.60 10.72
CA LEU A 116 -1.18 0.72 9.63
C LEU A 116 0.03 0.30 8.78
N LEU A 117 0.13 -0.99 8.48
CA LEU A 117 0.86 -1.46 7.31
C LEU A 117 -0.13 -1.76 6.19
N LEU A 118 0.05 -1.08 5.05
CA LEU A 118 -0.70 -1.24 3.81
C LEU A 118 0.08 -2.18 2.90
N LEU A 119 -0.53 -3.28 2.46
CA LEU A 119 0.12 -4.25 1.58
C LEU A 119 0.03 -3.79 0.13
N GLY A 120 1.08 -3.13 -0.36
CA GLY A 120 1.24 -2.73 -1.76
C GLY A 120 2.26 -3.62 -2.46
N GLN A 121 1.82 -4.70 -3.11
CA GLN A 121 2.72 -5.67 -3.70
C GLN A 121 3.16 -5.27 -5.10
N HIS A 122 4.27 -4.53 -5.21
CA HIS A 122 4.83 -4.08 -6.49
C HIS A 122 5.85 -5.06 -7.08
N MET A 123 6.44 -5.91 -6.25
CA MET A 123 7.49 -6.85 -6.63
C MET A 123 7.23 -8.21 -6.01
N ALA A 124 7.57 -9.28 -6.71
CA ALA A 124 7.63 -10.63 -6.15
C ALA A 124 9.08 -11.00 -5.82
N GLU A 125 9.28 -11.75 -4.75
CA GLU A 125 10.56 -12.36 -4.40
C GLU A 125 10.68 -13.75 -5.07
N ASP A 126 11.81 -14.03 -5.69
CA ASP A 126 12.17 -15.35 -6.19
C ASP A 126 13.57 -15.72 -5.69
N GLU A 127 13.70 -16.90 -5.09
CA GLU A 127 14.96 -17.34 -4.46
C GLU A 127 16.14 -17.43 -5.45
N LYS A 128 15.86 -17.66 -6.73
CA LYS A 128 16.90 -17.84 -7.77
C LYS A 128 17.20 -16.57 -8.53
N CYS A 129 16.16 -15.77 -8.75
CA CYS A 129 16.20 -14.62 -9.65
C CYS A 129 16.14 -13.26 -8.93
N GLY A 130 15.94 -13.24 -7.62
CA GLY A 130 15.76 -12.00 -6.86
C GLY A 130 14.35 -11.40 -7.05
N TYR A 131 14.26 -10.08 -7.13
CA TYR A 131 12.97 -9.39 -7.14
C TYR A 131 12.51 -9.02 -8.56
N SER A 132 11.23 -9.12 -8.84
CA SER A 132 10.68 -8.97 -10.20
C SER A 132 10.83 -7.57 -10.80
N PHE A 133 10.98 -6.53 -10.00
CA PHE A 133 11.11 -5.15 -10.47
C PHE A 133 12.55 -4.73 -10.81
N ASN A 134 13.54 -5.24 -10.10
CA ASN A 134 14.95 -4.83 -10.22
C ASN A 134 15.73 -5.65 -11.24
N ARG A 135 15.18 -5.86 -12.44
CA ARG A 135 15.82 -6.79 -13.36
C ARG A 135 16.32 -6.18 -14.64
N ASP A 136 17.52 -6.59 -14.97
CA ASP A 136 18.04 -6.59 -16.34
C ASP A 136 17.32 -7.63 -17.24
N GLN A 137 16.51 -8.51 -16.64
CA GLN A 137 15.69 -9.51 -17.33
C GLN A 137 14.21 -9.22 -17.10
N GLU A 138 13.47 -9.00 -18.17
CA GLU A 138 12.02 -8.97 -18.15
C GLU A 138 11.48 -10.32 -17.67
N TRP A 139 10.72 -10.31 -16.56
CA TRP A 139 9.89 -11.45 -16.25
C TRP A 139 8.82 -11.55 -17.32
N LEU A 140 8.61 -12.77 -17.81
CA LEU A 140 7.52 -13.02 -18.71
C LEU A 140 6.22 -12.65 -18.00
N ASN A 141 5.30 -12.05 -18.74
CA ASN A 141 4.01 -11.60 -18.19
C ASN A 141 3.23 -12.73 -17.51
N GLU A 142 3.39 -13.96 -17.98
CA GLU A 142 2.78 -15.17 -17.44
C GLU A 142 3.35 -15.59 -16.08
N GLU A 143 4.59 -15.19 -15.75
CA GLU A 143 5.26 -15.57 -14.51
C GLU A 143 5.05 -14.53 -13.39
N GLU A 144 4.98 -13.25 -13.74
CA GLU A 144 4.93 -12.17 -12.74
C GLU A 144 3.57 -12.13 -12.03
N ALA A 145 2.45 -12.22 -12.75
CA ALA A 145 1.12 -12.10 -12.15
C ALA A 145 0.84 -13.21 -11.10
N PRO A 146 1.11 -14.51 -11.37
CA PRO A 146 0.97 -15.54 -10.35
C PRO A 146 1.87 -15.32 -9.13
N ALA A 147 3.11 -14.86 -9.34
CA ALA A 147 4.05 -14.60 -8.25
C ALA A 147 3.61 -13.42 -7.37
N LEU A 148 3.12 -12.34 -8.00
CA LEU A 148 2.56 -11.20 -7.27
C LEU A 148 1.28 -11.58 -6.51
N GLY A 149 0.35 -12.31 -7.17
CA GLY A 149 -0.87 -12.78 -6.53
C GLY A 149 -0.59 -13.68 -5.32
N LYS A 150 0.37 -14.59 -5.46
CA LYS A 150 0.84 -15.42 -4.33
C LYS A 150 1.42 -14.57 -3.21
N ALA A 151 2.27 -13.59 -3.53
CA ALA A 151 2.88 -12.72 -2.52
C ALA A 151 1.83 -11.87 -1.78
N VAL A 152 0.77 -11.42 -2.47
CA VAL A 152 -0.39 -10.77 -1.83
C VAL A 152 -1.05 -11.73 -0.84
N CYS A 153 -1.33 -12.97 -1.23
CA CYS A 153 -1.93 -13.96 -0.34
C CYS A 153 -1.03 -14.26 0.88
N ASP A 154 0.25 -14.49 0.66
CA ASP A 154 1.23 -14.73 1.73
C ASP A 154 1.30 -13.52 2.69
N GLY A 155 1.27 -12.29 2.16
CA GLY A 155 1.22 -11.05 2.95
C GLY A 155 -0.05 -10.96 3.81
N ILE A 156 -1.21 -11.27 3.25
CA ILE A 156 -2.47 -11.34 4.00
C ILE A 156 -2.37 -12.36 5.13
N GLU A 157 -1.86 -13.56 4.83
CA GLU A 157 -1.75 -14.67 5.77
C GLU A 157 -0.73 -14.41 6.89
N SER A 158 0.26 -13.55 6.66
CA SER A 158 1.24 -13.13 7.66
C SER A 158 0.61 -12.42 8.87
N GLY A 159 -0.53 -11.75 8.64
CA GLY A 159 -1.26 -11.01 9.67
C GLY A 159 -0.65 -9.66 10.05
N TYR A 160 0.37 -9.16 9.34
CA TYR A 160 0.97 -7.85 9.61
C TYR A 160 0.16 -6.69 9.04
N PHE A 161 -0.56 -6.92 7.94
CA PHE A 161 -1.20 -5.89 7.13
C PHE A 161 -2.67 -5.69 7.50
N GLY A 162 -3.13 -4.45 7.43
CA GLY A 162 -4.52 -4.11 7.71
C GLY A 162 -5.40 -3.91 6.48
N ILE A 163 -4.81 -3.55 5.34
CA ILE A 163 -5.49 -3.28 4.06
C ILE A 163 -4.56 -3.79 2.93
N VAL A 164 -5.15 -4.28 1.83
CA VAL A 164 -4.42 -4.60 0.60
C VAL A 164 -4.60 -3.45 -0.38
N ALA A 165 -3.51 -2.77 -0.73
CA ALA A 165 -3.48 -1.73 -1.75
C ALA A 165 -3.60 -2.33 -3.15
N HIS A 166 -4.39 -1.67 -4.01
CA HIS A 166 -4.46 -1.93 -5.46
C HIS A 166 -4.17 -3.40 -5.87
N PRO A 167 -4.94 -4.39 -5.37
CA PRO A 167 -4.65 -5.82 -5.58
C PRO A 167 -4.64 -6.22 -7.05
N ASP A 168 -5.34 -5.50 -7.90
CA ASP A 168 -5.41 -5.71 -9.34
C ASP A 168 -4.16 -5.25 -10.11
N ARG A 169 -3.26 -4.47 -9.47
CA ARG A 169 -1.95 -4.12 -10.07
C ARG A 169 -1.05 -5.33 -10.32
N CYS A 170 -1.31 -6.48 -9.72
CA CYS A 170 -0.57 -7.70 -10.06
C CYS A 170 -0.72 -8.08 -11.56
N PHE A 171 -1.73 -7.57 -12.25
CA PHE A 171 -1.99 -7.80 -13.67
C PHE A 171 -1.46 -6.70 -14.59
N ARG A 172 -0.70 -5.74 -14.09
CA ARG A 172 -0.24 -4.52 -14.81
C ARG A 172 0.44 -4.74 -16.17
N LYS A 173 0.99 -5.94 -16.42
CA LYS A 173 1.63 -6.29 -17.70
C LYS A 173 0.72 -7.05 -18.65
N ARG A 174 -0.49 -7.37 -18.23
CA ARG A 174 -1.47 -8.08 -19.06
C ARG A 174 -2.16 -7.11 -20.03
N LYS A 175 -2.66 -7.64 -21.14
CA LYS A 175 -3.33 -6.87 -22.19
C LYS A 175 -4.83 -7.08 -22.24
N CYS A 176 -5.30 -8.19 -21.72
CA CYS A 176 -6.72 -8.57 -21.63
C CYS A 176 -6.91 -9.52 -20.46
N TRP A 177 -8.11 -9.54 -19.94
CA TRP A 177 -8.50 -10.47 -18.87
C TRP A 177 -8.49 -11.91 -19.38
N THR A 178 -8.01 -12.83 -18.56
CA THR A 178 -7.84 -14.25 -18.91
C THR A 178 -8.26 -15.15 -17.75
N ASP A 179 -8.46 -16.44 -18.02
CA ASP A 179 -8.90 -17.40 -17.00
C ASP A 179 -7.87 -17.52 -15.85
N ASP A 180 -6.57 -17.48 -16.15
CA ASP A 180 -5.52 -17.51 -15.13
C ASP A 180 -5.53 -16.26 -14.24
N MET A 181 -5.84 -15.08 -14.77
CA MET A 181 -6.05 -13.87 -13.98
C MET A 181 -7.28 -14.00 -13.07
N SER A 182 -8.36 -14.59 -13.58
CA SER A 182 -9.56 -14.86 -12.77
C SER A 182 -9.29 -15.83 -11.62
N GLU A 183 -8.45 -16.84 -11.82
CA GLU A 183 -8.03 -17.77 -10.77
C GLU A 183 -7.17 -17.06 -9.70
N ILE A 184 -6.23 -16.22 -10.12
CA ILE A 184 -5.41 -15.42 -9.19
C ILE A 184 -6.27 -14.42 -8.41
N ALA A 185 -7.18 -13.72 -9.08
CA ALA A 185 -8.13 -12.80 -8.44
C ALA A 185 -8.99 -13.53 -7.39
N GLU A 186 -9.49 -14.72 -7.71
CA GLU A 186 -10.26 -15.53 -6.76
C GLU A 186 -9.44 -15.94 -5.53
N GLN A 187 -8.18 -16.28 -5.71
CA GLN A 187 -7.28 -16.59 -4.60
C GLN A 187 -7.10 -15.38 -3.67
N ILE A 188 -6.83 -14.19 -4.24
CA ILE A 188 -6.66 -12.95 -3.47
C ILE A 188 -7.96 -12.62 -2.72
N ILE A 189 -9.10 -12.59 -3.41
CA ILE A 189 -10.40 -12.25 -2.83
C ILE A 189 -10.78 -13.23 -1.72
N THR A 190 -10.63 -14.54 -1.97
CA THR A 190 -10.95 -15.57 -0.97
C THR A 190 -10.04 -15.48 0.26
N THR A 191 -8.75 -15.19 0.06
CA THR A 191 -7.80 -15.02 1.15
C THR A 191 -8.14 -13.75 1.96
N ALA A 192 -8.38 -12.63 1.29
CA ALA A 192 -8.78 -11.39 1.96
C ALA A 192 -10.08 -11.55 2.75
N LEU A 193 -11.08 -12.24 2.18
CA LEU A 193 -12.35 -12.55 2.85
C LEU A 193 -12.13 -13.41 4.10
N ARG A 194 -11.31 -14.46 4.01
CA ARG A 194 -11.00 -15.36 5.13
C ARG A 194 -10.38 -14.61 6.30
N TYR A 195 -9.49 -13.68 6.03
CA TYR A 195 -8.79 -12.91 7.06
C TYR A 195 -9.50 -11.59 7.41
N GLY A 196 -10.60 -11.26 6.74
CA GLY A 196 -11.39 -10.05 6.96
C GLY A 196 -10.60 -8.77 6.66
N ILE A 197 -9.71 -8.81 5.66
CA ILE A 197 -8.89 -7.68 5.25
C ILE A 197 -9.59 -6.93 4.11
N PRO A 198 -9.78 -5.59 4.21
CA PRO A 198 -10.29 -4.78 3.13
C PRO A 198 -9.35 -4.73 1.93
N LEU A 199 -9.93 -4.60 0.73
CA LEU A 199 -9.22 -4.34 -0.51
C LEU A 199 -9.35 -2.86 -0.89
N GLU A 200 -8.29 -2.26 -1.37
CA GLU A 200 -8.30 -0.87 -1.79
C GLU A 200 -8.64 -0.75 -3.27
N GLN A 201 -9.72 -0.04 -3.58
CA GLN A 201 -9.92 0.57 -4.89
C GLN A 201 -9.09 1.84 -4.99
N ASN A 202 -8.13 1.84 -5.89
CA ASN A 202 -7.09 2.86 -5.98
C ASN A 202 -7.41 3.86 -7.10
N GLU A 203 -7.52 5.14 -6.77
CA GLU A 203 -7.87 6.19 -7.73
C GLU A 203 -6.73 6.49 -8.71
N SER A 204 -5.48 6.39 -8.28
CA SER A 204 -4.32 6.50 -9.18
C SER A 204 -4.34 5.39 -10.24
N SER A 205 -4.64 4.15 -9.85
CA SER A 205 -4.79 3.02 -10.79
C SER A 205 -5.92 3.23 -11.77
N LYS A 206 -7.07 3.80 -11.36
CA LYS A 206 -8.21 4.08 -12.26
C LYS A 206 -7.88 5.05 -13.40
N ARG A 207 -6.85 5.88 -13.22
CA ARG A 207 -6.39 6.82 -14.25
C ARG A 207 -5.56 6.14 -15.34
N ASP A 208 -5.04 4.94 -15.07
CA ASP A 208 -4.25 4.13 -16.02
C ASP A 208 -4.92 2.76 -16.26
N LYS A 209 -5.42 2.57 -17.48
CA LYS A 209 -6.10 1.33 -17.90
C LYS A 209 -5.24 0.06 -17.81
N ASN A 210 -3.92 0.19 -17.65
CA ASN A 210 -3.05 -0.96 -17.46
C ASN A 210 -2.92 -1.37 -15.99
N LEU A 211 -3.41 -0.54 -15.07
CA LEU A 211 -3.27 -0.74 -13.63
C LEU A 211 -4.57 -1.12 -12.93
N TYR A 212 -5.72 -0.80 -13.53
CA TYR A 212 -7.04 -1.05 -12.97
C TYR A 212 -7.83 -2.02 -13.84
N TRP A 213 -8.39 -3.05 -13.21
CA TRP A 213 -9.11 -4.12 -13.88
C TRP A 213 -10.54 -4.24 -13.34
N ASP A 214 -11.52 -3.75 -14.10
CA ASP A 214 -12.94 -3.83 -13.75
C ASP A 214 -13.37 -5.26 -13.44
N GLU A 215 -12.85 -6.25 -14.18
CA GLU A 215 -13.15 -7.66 -14.00
C GLU A 215 -12.76 -8.19 -12.62
N PHE A 216 -11.65 -7.72 -12.05
CA PHE A 216 -11.26 -8.04 -10.67
C PHE A 216 -12.33 -7.56 -9.67
N TRP A 217 -12.81 -6.33 -9.84
CA TRP A 217 -13.78 -5.71 -8.96
C TRP A 217 -15.18 -6.27 -9.16
N GLU A 218 -15.56 -6.65 -10.38
CA GLU A 218 -16.78 -7.41 -10.68
C GLU A 218 -16.75 -8.78 -10.02
N GLN A 219 -15.60 -9.47 -10.03
CA GLN A 219 -15.43 -10.76 -9.36
C GLN A 219 -15.48 -10.63 -7.84
N ASN A 220 -14.95 -9.55 -7.26
CA ASN A 220 -15.11 -9.26 -5.84
C ASN A 220 -16.58 -9.08 -5.46
N ASN A 221 -17.39 -8.39 -6.26
CA ASN A 221 -18.82 -8.24 -6.13
C ASN A 221 -19.32 -8.04 -4.68
N GLY A 222 -18.62 -7.19 -3.91
CA GLY A 222 -18.96 -6.89 -2.52
C GLY A 222 -18.65 -8.01 -1.51
N ARG A 223 -17.92 -9.04 -1.89
CA ARG A 223 -17.49 -10.13 -0.98
C ARG A 223 -16.53 -9.62 0.09
N CYS A 224 -15.52 -8.85 -0.31
CA CYS A 224 -14.62 -8.15 0.61
C CYS A 224 -15.07 -6.70 0.78
N SER A 225 -14.88 -6.15 1.96
CA SER A 225 -15.04 -4.71 2.18
C SER A 225 -14.02 -3.94 1.35
N ILE A 226 -14.43 -2.74 0.91
CA ILE A 226 -13.62 -1.88 0.04
C ILE A 226 -13.26 -0.62 0.80
N VAL A 227 -12.01 -0.20 0.68
CA VAL A 227 -11.51 1.11 1.06
C VAL A 227 -11.15 1.85 -0.23
N ARG A 228 -11.42 3.14 -0.31
CA ARG A 228 -10.97 3.97 -1.43
C ARG A 228 -9.67 4.66 -1.05
N GLY A 229 -8.64 4.54 -1.89
CA GLY A 229 -7.32 5.15 -1.69
C GLY A 229 -6.92 6.02 -2.87
N LEU A 230 -6.24 7.11 -2.58
CA LEU A 230 -5.79 8.07 -3.58
C LEU A 230 -4.52 7.60 -4.28
N ASP A 231 -3.57 7.05 -3.49
CA ASP A 231 -2.18 6.81 -3.91
C ASP A 231 -1.57 8.11 -4.47
N ALA A 232 -1.78 9.18 -3.68
CA ALA A 232 -1.44 10.54 -4.08
C ALA A 232 0.04 10.82 -3.84
N HIS A 233 0.71 11.26 -4.89
CA HIS A 233 2.11 11.69 -4.88
C HIS A 233 2.26 13.20 -5.06
N PHE A 234 1.19 13.87 -5.49
CA PHE A 234 1.15 15.32 -5.73
C PHE A 234 -0.03 15.96 -5.01
N LEU A 235 0.13 17.21 -4.58
CA LEU A 235 -0.92 17.97 -3.87
C LEU A 235 -2.22 18.09 -4.66
N ASN A 236 -2.13 18.18 -5.99
CA ASN A 236 -3.30 18.27 -6.86
C ASN A 236 -4.07 16.95 -7.03
N GLU A 237 -3.52 15.84 -6.54
CA GLU A 237 -4.19 14.54 -6.53
C GLU A 237 -5.02 14.32 -5.26
N LEU A 238 -4.88 15.21 -4.26
CA LEU A 238 -5.70 15.15 -3.05
C LEU A 238 -7.13 15.61 -3.36
N GLU A 239 -8.07 14.69 -3.18
CA GLU A 239 -9.50 14.91 -3.34
C GLU A 239 -10.30 14.08 -2.32
N LEU A 240 -11.47 14.57 -1.90
CA LEU A 240 -12.40 13.77 -1.09
C LEU A 240 -13.16 12.81 -2.01
N LEU A 241 -13.16 11.52 -1.66
CA LEU A 241 -13.73 10.44 -2.45
C LEU A 241 -15.17 10.09 -2.03
#